data_b229af750b1f76097cdd0044e53e465c
#
_entry.id   b229af750b1f76097cdd0044e53e465c
#
_cell.length_a   1.000
_cell.length_b   1.000
_cell.length_c   1.000
_cell.angle_alpha   90.00
_cell.angle_beta   90.00
_cell.angle_gamma   90.00
#
_symmetry.space_group_name_H-M   'P 1'
#
loop_
_entity.id
_entity.type
_entity.pdbx_description
1 polymer ?
#
loop_
_entity_poly.entity_id
_entity_poly.type
_entity_poly.pdbx_seq_one_letter_code
_entity_poly.pdbx_strand_id
1 'polypeptide(L)'
;MEYNTVCGLEVHTELSTKTKIFCNCSTAFGGEPNSHVCEICAGMPGTLPVVNERVVEYAVRTGLATNCTITRYNKFDRKNYFYPDLPKAYQISQLYLPICQNGYVEITDQINGGTKKVRIKEIHMEEDAGKLVHDEWSDCTLVNYNRCGVPLLEIVSEPDIACADEAVEYVEKLRAILQFCGVSDCKMQEGSLRADVNVSVMPVGATEYGTRTEMKNINSFRAIHNAIESEAQRQIEVIEDGSAVTQETRRWDDAKGTSYAMRSKEDAQDYKYFPEPDLPPIELSDEYIDTIRQQLPELPEAKKARYKSEYGLTDYDTDMICSSVSYVRLFERTVEITGNPKDSAHWIMGEVMKLLNDSQTLPEDMRFNPDALGRIIQLQNGNKISRDSAKKVLAAVFTDNVDPDEYVKQNKMEMVSDTGAIRKVVEDVLAQNEKAVNEYKGGKAASFNFLIGQCMRALRGKAPAAEVTKILKEILG
;
A
#
# COMPACT_ATOMS: atom_id res chain seq x y z
N MET A 1 29.97 -17.14 17.05
CA MET A 1 29.10 -16.76 18.20
C MET A 1 27.73 -16.49 17.60
N GLU A 2 26.62 -16.76 18.33
CA GLU A 2 25.30 -16.39 17.81
C GLU A 2 24.98 -14.95 18.19
N TYR A 3 24.32 -14.22 17.27
CA TYR A 3 24.00 -12.81 17.44
C TYR A 3 22.50 -12.57 17.22
N ASN A 4 21.96 -11.62 17.96
CA ASN A 4 20.63 -11.06 17.74
C ASN A 4 20.77 -9.76 16.94
N THR A 5 19.96 -9.60 15.92
CA THR A 5 19.77 -8.30 15.25
C THR A 5 18.82 -7.43 16.06
N VAL A 6 19.14 -6.16 16.18
CA VAL A 6 18.32 -5.16 16.82
C VAL A 6 18.15 -3.99 15.86
N CYS A 7 16.90 -3.71 15.50
CA CYS A 7 16.60 -2.72 14.49
C CYS A 7 15.50 -1.74 14.96
N GLY A 8 15.70 -0.47 14.66
CA GLY A 8 14.70 0.60 14.76
C GLY A 8 14.56 1.33 13.44
N LEU A 9 13.41 1.92 13.22
CA LEU A 9 13.07 2.59 11.97
C LEU A 9 12.66 4.03 12.19
N GLU A 10 13.08 4.89 11.27
CA GLU A 10 12.59 6.26 11.12
C GLU A 10 11.84 6.32 9.80
N VAL A 11 10.50 6.43 9.86
CA VAL A 11 9.64 6.42 8.68
C VAL A 11 9.11 7.82 8.44
N HIS A 12 9.46 8.39 7.29
CA HIS A 12 8.98 9.68 6.85
C HIS A 12 7.84 9.50 5.85
N THR A 13 6.75 10.24 6.03
CA THR A 13 5.64 10.22 5.08
C THR A 13 5.18 11.63 4.73
N GLU A 14 5.14 11.94 3.43
CA GLU A 14 4.53 13.18 2.93
C GLU A 14 3.01 13.10 3.10
N LEU A 15 2.41 14.21 3.54
CA LEU A 15 0.97 14.25 3.80
C LEU A 15 0.18 14.69 2.56
N SER A 16 -0.95 14.04 2.32
CA SER A 16 -1.86 14.31 1.20
C SER A 16 -2.65 15.63 1.38
N THR A 17 -1.96 16.70 1.76
CA THR A 17 -2.54 18.05 1.83
C THR A 17 -2.48 18.73 0.47
N LYS A 18 -3.36 19.72 0.23
CA LYS A 18 -3.34 20.50 -1.00
C LYS A 18 -2.27 21.58 -1.00
N THR A 19 -1.86 22.01 0.19
CA THR A 19 -0.89 23.09 0.39
C THR A 19 0.19 22.66 1.36
N LYS A 20 1.34 23.32 1.27
CA LYS A 20 2.50 23.11 2.12
C LYS A 20 2.18 23.37 3.61
N ILE A 21 3.10 22.97 4.48
CA ILE A 21 2.89 23.02 5.94
C ILE A 21 2.77 24.46 6.46
N PHE A 22 3.52 25.41 5.89
CA PHE A 22 3.59 26.78 6.40
C PHE A 22 3.22 27.86 5.38
N CYS A 23 2.76 27.48 4.17
CA CYS A 23 2.33 28.41 3.12
C CYS A 23 1.28 27.79 2.20
N ASN A 24 0.78 28.59 1.25
CA ASN A 24 -0.29 28.17 0.32
C ASN A 24 0.21 27.56 -1.00
N CYS A 25 1.52 27.29 -1.15
CA CYS A 25 2.04 26.64 -2.34
C CYS A 25 1.50 25.20 -2.46
N SER A 26 1.32 24.76 -3.71
CA SER A 26 0.86 23.40 -4.01
C SER A 26 1.86 22.35 -3.56
N THR A 27 1.35 21.20 -3.09
CA THR A 27 2.11 19.98 -2.79
C THR A 27 2.11 18.99 -3.95
N ALA A 28 1.47 19.32 -5.09
CA ALA A 28 1.35 18.40 -6.21
C ALA A 28 2.71 17.96 -6.74
N PHE A 29 2.88 16.65 -6.92
CA PHE A 29 4.07 16.04 -7.49
C PHE A 29 4.18 16.31 -8.99
N GLY A 30 5.41 16.43 -9.53
CA GLY A 30 5.67 16.49 -10.97
C GLY A 30 5.49 17.87 -11.62
N GLY A 31 5.35 18.96 -10.85
CA GLY A 31 5.33 20.32 -11.38
C GLY A 31 6.69 20.75 -11.97
N GLU A 32 6.67 21.76 -12.86
CA GLU A 32 7.90 22.37 -13.40
C GLU A 32 8.83 22.79 -12.24
N PRO A 33 10.14 22.61 -12.34
CA PRO A 33 11.08 22.93 -11.27
C PRO A 33 10.90 24.38 -10.77
N ASN A 34 10.82 24.54 -9.45
CA ASN A 34 10.66 25.83 -8.76
C ASN A 34 9.37 26.60 -9.10
N SER A 35 8.32 25.91 -9.59
CA SER A 35 7.02 26.51 -9.85
C SER A 35 6.09 26.57 -8.64
N HIS A 36 6.32 25.69 -7.64
CA HIS A 36 5.55 25.64 -6.39
C HIS A 36 6.34 26.28 -5.23
N VAL A 37 6.83 27.51 -5.43
CA VAL A 37 7.69 28.19 -4.46
C VAL A 37 7.19 29.63 -4.29
N CYS A 38 7.08 30.08 -3.03
CA CYS A 38 6.81 31.46 -2.66
C CYS A 38 7.88 31.98 -1.71
N GLU A 39 7.79 33.25 -1.34
CA GLU A 39 8.70 33.92 -0.43
C GLU A 39 8.80 33.24 0.96
N ILE A 40 7.72 32.60 1.42
CA ILE A 40 7.69 31.91 2.72
C ILE A 40 8.52 30.62 2.65
N CYS A 41 8.20 29.71 1.73
CA CYS A 41 8.95 28.44 1.62
C CYS A 41 10.36 28.62 1.05
N ALA A 42 10.65 29.74 0.36
CA ALA A 42 12.00 30.14 -0.02
C ALA A 42 12.79 30.80 1.13
N GLY A 43 12.16 31.06 2.27
CA GLY A 43 12.82 31.64 3.45
C GLY A 43 13.31 33.06 3.26
N MET A 44 12.57 33.89 2.50
CA MET A 44 12.96 35.28 2.28
C MET A 44 12.83 36.11 3.56
N PRO A 45 13.73 37.09 3.80
CA PRO A 45 13.67 37.93 5.00
C PRO A 45 12.32 38.61 5.20
N GLY A 46 11.79 38.55 6.41
CA GLY A 46 10.54 39.20 6.82
C GLY A 46 9.28 38.36 6.56
N THR A 47 9.38 37.16 6.04
CA THR A 47 8.25 36.23 5.89
C THR A 47 8.01 35.43 7.17
N LEU A 48 6.73 35.13 7.46
CA LEU A 48 6.34 34.36 8.64
C LEU A 48 5.58 33.10 8.22
N PRO A 49 5.89 31.93 8.85
CA PRO A 49 5.17 30.69 8.64
C PRO A 49 3.77 30.75 9.29
N VAL A 50 2.81 30.01 8.70
CA VAL A 50 1.48 29.78 9.28
C VAL A 50 1.14 28.31 9.15
N VAL A 51 0.84 27.66 10.29
CA VAL A 51 0.59 26.21 10.32
C VAL A 51 -0.66 25.84 9.54
N ASN A 52 -0.56 24.85 8.68
CA ASN A 52 -1.68 24.24 7.99
C ASN A 52 -2.46 23.33 8.96
N GLU A 53 -3.70 23.68 9.26
CA GLU A 53 -4.57 22.95 10.18
C GLU A 53 -4.76 21.47 9.77
N ARG A 54 -4.81 21.19 8.46
CA ARG A 54 -4.94 19.81 7.96
C ARG A 54 -3.74 18.92 8.33
N VAL A 55 -2.55 19.51 8.44
CA VAL A 55 -1.35 18.77 8.89
C VAL A 55 -1.50 18.32 10.34
N VAL A 56 -1.99 19.21 11.20
CA VAL A 56 -2.28 18.89 12.61
C VAL A 56 -3.33 17.79 12.72
N GLU A 57 -4.42 17.91 11.96
CA GLU A 57 -5.46 16.86 11.90
C GLU A 57 -4.89 15.50 11.47
N TYR A 58 -4.07 15.48 10.41
CA TYR A 58 -3.46 14.25 9.91
C TYR A 58 -2.47 13.63 10.90
N ALA A 59 -1.71 14.46 11.61
CA ALA A 59 -0.81 13.99 12.66
C ALA A 59 -1.58 13.36 13.83
N VAL A 60 -2.64 14.00 14.31
CA VAL A 60 -3.53 13.45 15.36
C VAL A 60 -4.20 12.16 14.88
N ARG A 61 -4.68 12.11 13.63
CA ARG A 61 -5.29 10.93 13.02
C ARG A 61 -4.31 9.76 12.98
N THR A 62 -3.07 10.02 12.55
CA THR A 62 -2.00 9.02 12.55
C THR A 62 -1.69 8.52 13.94
N GLY A 63 -1.53 9.43 14.90
CA GLY A 63 -1.27 9.07 16.29
C GLY A 63 -2.36 8.20 16.91
N LEU A 64 -3.63 8.55 16.70
CA LEU A 64 -4.76 7.74 17.17
C LEU A 64 -4.80 6.35 16.52
N ALA A 65 -4.53 6.27 15.22
CA ALA A 65 -4.52 5.02 14.46
C ALA A 65 -3.35 4.09 14.82
N THR A 66 -2.26 4.66 15.35
CA THR A 66 -1.07 3.93 15.81
C THR A 66 -0.97 3.82 17.34
N ASN A 67 -2.10 4.01 18.03
CA ASN A 67 -2.23 3.88 19.49
C ASN A 67 -1.32 4.82 20.31
N CYS A 68 -0.94 5.98 19.74
CA CYS A 68 -0.14 6.97 20.45
C CYS A 68 -0.95 7.78 21.45
N THR A 69 -0.25 8.30 22.44
CA THR A 69 -0.73 9.41 23.27
C THR A 69 -0.56 10.72 22.51
N ILE A 70 -1.64 11.49 22.37
CA ILE A 70 -1.61 12.81 21.73
C ILE A 70 -1.14 13.85 22.73
N THR A 71 -0.07 14.58 22.39
CA THR A 71 0.46 15.68 23.18
C THR A 71 -0.40 16.93 23.01
N ARG A 72 -1.20 17.26 24.03
CA ARG A 72 -2.17 18.37 23.98
C ARG A 72 -1.54 19.75 23.83
N TYR A 73 -0.37 19.93 24.41
CA TYR A 73 0.45 21.13 24.25
C TYR A 73 1.75 20.73 23.55
N ASN A 74 1.87 21.05 22.29
CA ASN A 74 3.03 20.75 21.49
C ASN A 74 3.52 22.00 20.74
N LYS A 75 4.75 21.95 20.26
CA LYS A 75 5.36 23.11 19.59
C LYS A 75 6.38 22.68 18.56
N PHE A 76 6.65 23.59 17.65
CA PHE A 76 7.74 23.45 16.71
C PHE A 76 9.06 23.95 17.27
N ASP A 77 10.15 23.36 16.76
CA ASP A 77 11.54 23.71 17.04
C ASP A 77 12.28 23.90 15.71
N ARG A 78 13.35 24.70 15.74
CA ARG A 78 14.27 24.85 14.60
C ARG A 78 15.41 23.85 14.73
N LYS A 79 15.58 23.01 13.70
CA LYS A 79 16.73 22.13 13.48
C LYS A 79 17.70 22.85 12.56
N ASN A 80 18.77 23.42 13.12
CA ASN A 80 19.66 24.29 12.36
C ASN A 80 20.77 23.50 11.68
N TYR A 81 20.78 23.51 10.37
CA TYR A 81 21.89 22.99 9.54
C TYR A 81 21.87 23.65 8.18
N PHE A 82 23.07 23.81 7.61
CA PHE A 82 23.24 24.45 6.32
C PHE A 82 23.39 23.41 5.22
N TYR A 83 22.42 23.39 4.30
CA TYR A 83 22.50 22.55 3.11
C TYR A 83 21.76 23.23 1.93
N PRO A 84 22.18 23.00 0.66
CA PRO A 84 21.60 23.72 -0.48
C PRO A 84 20.10 23.54 -0.69
N ASP A 85 19.52 22.42 -0.27
CA ASP A 85 18.09 22.13 -0.37
C ASP A 85 17.24 22.70 0.79
N LEU A 86 17.89 23.37 1.73
CA LEU A 86 17.26 24.10 2.83
C LEU A 86 17.46 25.62 2.67
N PRO A 87 16.51 26.32 2.01
CA PRO A 87 16.69 27.75 1.69
C PRO A 87 16.76 28.64 2.93
N LYS A 88 16.17 28.21 4.05
CA LYS A 88 16.21 28.94 5.36
C LYS A 88 17.47 28.65 6.18
N ALA A 89 18.29 27.68 5.80
CA ALA A 89 19.39 27.12 6.58
C ALA A 89 18.95 26.46 7.90
N TYR A 90 17.66 26.18 8.07
CA TYR A 90 17.09 25.37 9.14
C TYR A 90 15.83 24.65 8.63
N GLN A 91 15.46 23.57 9.31
CA GLN A 91 14.21 22.87 9.13
C GLN A 91 13.32 23.10 10.33
N ILE A 92 12.04 23.42 10.12
CA ILE A 92 11.06 23.46 11.19
C ILE A 92 10.56 22.03 11.42
N SER A 93 10.72 21.55 12.65
CA SER A 93 10.39 20.19 13.09
C SER A 93 9.88 20.23 14.54
N GLN A 94 9.79 19.09 15.23
CA GLN A 94 9.44 19.02 16.65
C GLN A 94 10.44 18.11 17.38
N LEU A 95 11.19 18.59 18.34
CA LEU A 95 12.11 17.79 19.13
C LEU A 95 11.62 17.58 20.56
N TYR A 96 11.32 18.69 21.27
CA TYR A 96 11.08 18.62 22.72
C TYR A 96 9.66 18.23 23.07
N LEU A 97 8.68 18.62 22.26
CA LEU A 97 7.25 18.36 22.48
C LEU A 97 6.60 17.90 21.17
N PRO A 98 6.89 16.66 20.72
CA PRO A 98 6.29 16.11 19.52
C PRO A 98 4.78 15.91 19.72
N ILE A 99 4.04 15.94 18.61
CA ILE A 99 2.57 15.86 18.64
C ILE A 99 2.04 14.51 19.14
N CYS A 100 2.79 13.41 18.91
CA CYS A 100 2.39 12.07 19.37
C CYS A 100 3.56 11.33 20.00
N GLN A 101 3.27 10.50 21.01
CA GLN A 101 4.25 9.71 21.75
C GLN A 101 3.69 8.34 22.15
N ASN A 102 4.60 7.41 22.44
CA ASN A 102 4.30 6.13 23.09
C ASN A 102 3.21 5.30 22.41
N GLY A 103 3.27 5.17 21.07
CA GLY A 103 2.37 4.33 20.30
C GLY A 103 2.92 2.93 20.05
N TYR A 104 2.22 2.17 19.19
CA TYR A 104 2.69 0.89 18.71
C TYR A 104 1.95 0.44 17.44
N VAL A 105 2.61 -0.43 16.68
CA VAL A 105 2.01 -1.25 15.63
C VAL A 105 2.22 -2.73 15.97
N GLU A 106 1.17 -3.55 15.86
CA GLU A 106 1.27 -4.99 16.09
C GLU A 106 1.74 -5.69 14.80
N ILE A 107 2.76 -6.55 14.93
CA ILE A 107 3.31 -7.37 13.85
C ILE A 107 3.37 -8.83 14.28
N THR A 108 3.66 -9.71 13.34
CA THR A 108 3.99 -11.12 13.62
C THR A 108 5.35 -11.19 14.30
N ASP A 109 5.46 -11.93 15.40
CA ASP A 109 6.74 -12.26 16.02
C ASP A 109 7.38 -13.40 15.24
N GLN A 110 8.33 -13.07 14.37
CA GLN A 110 9.01 -14.05 13.51
C GLN A 110 9.98 -14.96 14.28
N ILE A 111 10.38 -14.56 15.47
CA ILE A 111 11.34 -15.32 16.29
C ILE A 111 10.63 -16.28 17.24
N ASN A 112 9.59 -15.80 17.94
CA ASN A 112 8.92 -16.59 18.98
C ASN A 112 7.53 -17.10 18.56
N GLY A 113 7.02 -16.63 17.45
CA GLY A 113 5.65 -16.91 17.00
C GLY A 113 4.60 -16.06 17.73
N GLY A 114 3.42 -15.96 17.13
CA GLY A 114 2.35 -15.08 17.63
C GLY A 114 2.50 -13.63 17.17
N THR A 115 2.08 -12.69 18.00
CA THR A 115 2.14 -11.24 17.70
C THR A 115 2.97 -10.49 18.72
N LYS A 116 3.67 -9.45 18.27
CA LYS A 116 4.39 -8.52 19.13
C LYS A 116 4.09 -7.08 18.76
N LYS A 117 4.30 -6.16 19.70
CA LYS A 117 4.18 -4.73 19.50
C LYS A 117 5.53 -4.13 19.19
N VAL A 118 5.67 -3.50 18.03
CA VAL A 118 6.77 -2.58 17.76
C VAL A 118 6.33 -1.21 18.26
N ARG A 119 6.98 -0.73 19.30
CA ARG A 119 6.65 0.54 19.94
C ARG A 119 7.06 1.69 19.03
N ILE A 120 6.23 2.72 19.01
CA ILE A 120 6.53 4.03 18.41
C ILE A 120 6.93 4.95 19.55
N LYS A 121 8.16 5.44 19.50
CA LYS A 121 8.67 6.40 20.47
C LYS A 121 7.93 7.73 20.35
N GLU A 122 7.91 8.28 19.15
CA GLU A 122 7.31 9.57 18.84
C GLU A 122 6.92 9.71 17.37
N ILE A 123 5.97 10.60 17.11
CA ILE A 123 5.63 11.10 15.78
C ILE A 123 5.69 12.61 15.84
N HIS A 124 6.42 13.23 14.92
CA HIS A 124 6.51 14.67 14.85
C HIS A 124 6.23 15.21 13.46
N MET A 125 5.69 16.43 13.43
CA MET A 125 5.43 17.17 12.21
C MET A 125 6.70 17.92 11.81
N GLU A 126 7.00 17.90 10.52
CA GLU A 126 8.12 18.66 9.97
C GLU A 126 7.87 19.08 8.51
N GLU A 127 8.73 19.93 8.00
CA GLU A 127 8.74 20.28 6.58
C GLU A 127 9.80 19.46 5.82
N ASP A 128 9.47 19.05 4.59
CA ASP A 128 10.45 18.39 3.73
C ASP A 128 11.45 19.41 3.14
N ALA A 129 12.65 18.93 2.82
CA ALA A 129 13.67 19.68 2.12
C ALA A 129 13.43 19.72 0.61
N GLY A 130 14.12 20.59 -0.11
CA GLY A 130 14.15 20.61 -1.57
C GLY A 130 14.76 19.33 -2.16
N LYS A 131 14.90 19.30 -3.47
CA LYS A 131 15.53 18.19 -4.19
C LYS A 131 16.79 18.68 -4.90
N LEU A 132 17.90 17.98 -4.67
CA LEU A 132 19.13 18.17 -5.42
C LEU A 132 19.11 17.29 -6.68
N VAL A 133 19.41 17.87 -7.83
CA VAL A 133 19.54 17.17 -9.10
C VAL A 133 20.97 17.37 -9.60
N HIS A 134 21.76 16.31 -9.49
CA HIS A 134 23.14 16.32 -9.96
C HIS A 134 23.16 16.15 -11.48
N ASP A 135 23.79 17.10 -12.17
CA ASP A 135 23.99 17.02 -13.62
C ASP A 135 25.39 16.47 -13.89
N GLU A 136 25.43 15.25 -14.41
CA GLU A 136 26.70 14.56 -14.74
C GLU A 136 27.46 15.22 -15.89
N TRP A 137 26.79 16.04 -16.72
CA TRP A 137 27.37 16.65 -17.90
C TRP A 137 28.02 18.03 -17.65
N SER A 138 27.44 18.78 -16.71
CA SER A 138 27.83 20.18 -16.47
C SER A 138 28.60 20.40 -15.17
N ASP A 139 28.91 19.33 -14.40
CA ASP A 139 29.54 19.39 -13.08
C ASP A 139 28.88 20.41 -12.15
N CYS A 140 27.57 20.46 -12.21
CA CYS A 140 26.76 21.32 -11.36
C CYS A 140 25.63 20.53 -10.68
N THR A 141 25.12 21.10 -9.59
CA THR A 141 23.92 20.59 -8.90
C THR A 141 22.82 21.64 -8.99
N LEU A 142 21.71 21.26 -9.61
CA LEU A 142 20.49 22.06 -9.65
C LEU A 142 19.66 21.84 -8.39
N VAL A 143 19.01 22.88 -7.90
CA VAL A 143 18.16 22.82 -6.72
C VAL A 143 16.71 23.06 -7.12
N ASN A 144 15.85 22.11 -6.80
CA ASN A 144 14.41 22.23 -7.00
C ASN A 144 13.70 22.34 -5.65
N TYR A 145 13.13 23.52 -5.35
CA TYR A 145 12.45 23.80 -4.10
C TYR A 145 10.94 23.47 -4.11
N ASN A 146 10.40 22.81 -5.14
CA ASN A 146 8.98 22.45 -5.16
C ASN A 146 8.60 21.59 -3.96
N ARG A 147 9.49 20.68 -3.52
CA ARG A 147 9.25 19.83 -2.34
C ARG A 147 9.51 20.56 -1.01
N CYS A 148 10.34 21.60 -1.01
CA CYS A 148 10.65 22.36 0.20
C CYS A 148 9.37 22.86 0.88
N GLY A 149 9.16 22.50 2.15
CA GLY A 149 7.96 22.84 2.91
C GLY A 149 6.76 21.93 2.65
N VAL A 150 6.88 20.84 1.89
CA VAL A 150 5.86 19.78 1.83
C VAL A 150 5.73 19.18 3.23
N PRO A 151 4.48 18.99 3.75
CA PRO A 151 4.31 18.49 5.10
C PRO A 151 4.76 17.04 5.22
N LEU A 152 5.55 16.75 6.24
CA LEU A 152 5.99 15.42 6.62
C LEU A 152 5.51 15.04 8.03
N LEU A 153 5.28 13.75 8.24
CA LEU A 153 5.39 13.12 9.54
C LEU A 153 6.63 12.24 9.57
N GLU A 154 7.43 12.38 10.60
CA GLU A 154 8.48 11.43 10.95
C GLU A 154 7.98 10.55 12.09
N ILE A 155 7.98 9.25 11.88
CA ILE A 155 7.50 8.22 12.79
C ILE A 155 8.70 7.41 13.24
N VAL A 156 9.09 7.57 14.49
CA VAL A 156 10.30 6.96 15.07
C VAL A 156 9.90 5.76 15.92
N SER A 157 10.39 4.57 15.56
CA SER A 157 10.17 3.37 16.37
C SER A 157 11.22 3.21 17.48
N GLU A 158 10.85 2.43 18.51
CA GLU A 158 11.84 1.84 19.42
C GLU A 158 12.55 0.67 18.72
N PRO A 159 13.73 0.22 19.21
CA PRO A 159 14.51 -0.86 18.61
C PRO A 159 13.93 -2.26 18.94
N ASP A 160 12.65 -2.46 18.66
CA ASP A 160 11.94 -3.69 19.00
C ASP A 160 11.97 -4.74 17.89
N ILE A 161 12.48 -4.40 16.71
CA ILE A 161 12.52 -5.25 15.52
C ILE A 161 13.75 -6.16 15.57
N ALA A 162 13.55 -7.46 15.37
CA ALA A 162 14.58 -8.47 15.54
C ALA A 162 15.09 -9.13 14.24
N CYS A 163 14.43 -8.86 13.10
CA CYS A 163 14.85 -9.36 11.79
C CYS A 163 14.30 -8.51 10.65
N ALA A 164 14.77 -8.74 9.44
CA ALA A 164 14.39 -8.00 8.25
C ALA A 164 12.91 -8.17 7.89
N ASP A 165 12.35 -9.38 8.03
CA ASP A 165 10.93 -9.64 7.73
C ASP A 165 10.00 -8.84 8.66
N GLU A 166 10.34 -8.72 9.94
CA GLU A 166 9.60 -7.88 10.89
C GLU A 166 9.63 -6.40 10.54
N ALA A 167 10.78 -5.91 10.06
CA ALA A 167 10.92 -4.53 9.61
C ALA A 167 10.04 -4.25 8.39
N VAL A 168 10.01 -5.15 7.43
CA VAL A 168 9.15 -5.05 6.24
C VAL A 168 7.69 -5.05 6.65
N GLU A 169 7.25 -6.02 7.48
CA GLU A 169 5.87 -6.10 7.95
C GLU A 169 5.44 -4.83 8.71
N TYR A 170 6.33 -4.29 9.54
CA TYR A 170 6.06 -3.04 10.26
C TYR A 170 5.78 -1.88 9.30
N VAL A 171 6.65 -1.67 8.29
CA VAL A 171 6.48 -0.57 7.34
C VAL A 171 5.26 -0.79 6.44
N GLU A 172 4.97 -2.04 6.03
CA GLU A 172 3.76 -2.37 5.25
C GLU A 172 2.48 -2.09 6.04
N LYS A 173 2.41 -2.48 7.31
CA LYS A 173 1.27 -2.19 8.18
C LYS A 173 1.11 -0.70 8.45
N LEU A 174 2.22 0.01 8.70
CA LEU A 174 2.20 1.45 8.88
C LEU A 174 1.70 2.16 7.61
N ARG A 175 2.22 1.76 6.43
CA ARG A 175 1.74 2.24 5.12
C ARG A 175 0.23 2.04 4.98
N ALA A 176 -0.27 0.84 5.27
CA ALA A 176 -1.69 0.55 5.19
C ALA A 176 -2.52 1.44 6.13
N ILE A 177 -2.08 1.62 7.38
CA ILE A 177 -2.75 2.51 8.34
C ILE A 177 -2.83 3.93 7.78
N LEU A 178 -1.73 4.49 7.29
CA LEU A 178 -1.67 5.85 6.74
C LEU A 178 -2.58 6.03 5.53
N GLN A 179 -2.59 5.05 4.62
CA GLN A 179 -3.46 5.06 3.44
C GLN A 179 -4.95 4.93 3.81
N PHE A 180 -5.30 4.05 4.74
CA PHE A 180 -6.69 3.88 5.20
C PHE A 180 -7.19 5.13 5.92
N CYS A 181 -6.35 5.78 6.69
CA CYS A 181 -6.67 7.07 7.32
C CYS A 181 -6.75 8.24 6.31
N GLY A 182 -6.34 8.04 5.07
CA GLY A 182 -6.31 9.09 4.05
C GLY A 182 -5.29 10.19 4.34
N VAL A 183 -4.23 9.85 5.08
CA VAL A 183 -3.19 10.79 5.53
C VAL A 183 -2.12 10.97 4.46
N SER A 184 -1.75 9.89 3.77
CA SER A 184 -0.70 9.85 2.75
C SER A 184 -1.04 8.83 1.66
N ASP A 185 -0.50 9.02 0.46
CA ASP A 185 -0.53 8.02 -0.61
C ASP A 185 0.57 6.97 -0.46
N CYS A 186 1.60 7.27 0.34
CA CYS A 186 2.68 6.35 0.70
C CYS A 186 3.38 5.68 -0.50
N LYS A 187 3.68 6.44 -1.55
CA LYS A 187 4.38 5.97 -2.75
C LYS A 187 5.89 6.08 -2.58
N MET A 188 6.57 4.96 -2.33
CA MET A 188 8.03 4.94 -2.16
C MET A 188 8.77 5.41 -3.43
N GLN A 189 8.25 5.12 -4.63
CA GLN A 189 8.85 5.51 -5.90
C GLN A 189 8.83 7.03 -6.14
N GLU A 190 7.82 7.71 -5.62
CA GLU A 190 7.69 9.18 -5.68
C GLU A 190 8.37 9.87 -4.48
N GLY A 191 8.77 9.08 -3.46
CA GLY A 191 9.43 9.56 -2.25
C GLY A 191 8.47 10.03 -1.17
N SER A 192 7.15 9.80 -1.33
CA SER A 192 6.17 10.16 -0.30
C SER A 192 6.13 9.18 0.89
N LEU A 193 6.84 8.05 0.81
CA LEU A 193 7.18 7.19 1.94
C LEU A 193 8.66 6.84 1.86
N ARG A 194 9.40 7.11 2.93
CA ARG A 194 10.84 6.81 3.05
C ARG A 194 11.08 6.13 4.39
N ALA A 195 12.06 5.24 4.44
CA ALA A 195 12.47 4.59 5.68
C ALA A 195 13.98 4.65 5.83
N ASP A 196 14.44 5.19 6.94
CA ASP A 196 15.83 5.08 7.39
C ASP A 196 15.88 3.96 8.44
N VAL A 197 16.88 3.10 8.34
CA VAL A 197 16.98 1.89 9.15
C VAL A 197 18.18 1.98 10.06
N ASN A 198 17.95 1.85 11.36
CA ASN A 198 19.00 1.78 12.37
C ASN A 198 19.24 0.32 12.75
N VAL A 199 20.43 -0.20 12.49
CA VAL A 199 20.79 -1.62 12.74
C VAL A 199 21.94 -1.72 13.71
N SER A 200 21.82 -2.64 14.68
CA SER A 200 22.94 -3.12 15.48
C SER A 200 22.82 -4.64 15.67
N VAL A 201 23.93 -5.28 16.03
CA VAL A 201 23.94 -6.69 16.43
C VAL A 201 24.50 -6.83 17.84
N MET A 202 23.98 -7.78 18.59
CA MET A 202 24.45 -8.07 19.95
C MET A 202 24.56 -9.58 20.16
N PRO A 203 25.54 -10.07 20.90
CA PRO A 203 25.65 -11.49 21.24
C PRO A 203 24.40 -12.00 21.95
N VAL A 204 23.98 -13.22 21.65
CA VAL A 204 22.85 -13.86 22.33
C VAL A 204 23.13 -13.90 23.86
N GLY A 205 22.17 -13.41 24.64
CA GLY A 205 22.28 -13.29 26.11
C GLY A 205 22.93 -12.01 26.61
N ALA A 206 23.40 -11.11 25.73
CA ALA A 206 23.85 -9.78 26.14
C ALA A 206 22.66 -8.91 26.58
N THR A 207 22.91 -7.96 27.49
CA THR A 207 21.90 -7.01 27.99
C THR A 207 22.03 -5.61 27.40
N GLU A 208 23.15 -5.34 26.75
CA GLU A 208 23.41 -4.04 26.12
C GLU A 208 23.38 -4.15 24.60
N TYR A 209 22.80 -3.16 23.94
CA TYR A 209 22.78 -3.08 22.50
C TYR A 209 24.19 -2.87 21.92
N GLY A 210 24.42 -3.41 20.74
CA GLY A 210 25.63 -3.14 19.99
C GLY A 210 25.67 -1.74 19.41
N THR A 211 26.79 -1.40 18.75
CA THR A 211 26.95 -0.10 18.09
C THR A 211 26.02 0.01 16.88
N ARG A 212 25.21 1.06 16.87
CA ARG A 212 24.22 1.33 15.83
C ARG A 212 24.85 1.96 14.58
N THR A 213 24.43 1.48 13.40
CA THR A 213 24.63 2.15 12.12
C THR A 213 23.29 2.57 11.53
N GLU A 214 23.26 3.73 10.89
CA GLU A 214 22.09 4.27 10.21
C GLU A 214 22.19 3.98 8.70
N MET A 215 21.18 3.30 8.13
CA MET A 215 21.13 2.97 6.71
C MET A 215 20.17 3.90 6.00
N LYS A 216 20.65 4.63 4.99
CA LYS A 216 19.87 5.59 4.18
C LYS A 216 19.75 5.17 2.71
N ASN A 217 18.89 5.86 1.95
CA ASN A 217 18.66 5.63 0.52
C ASN A 217 17.95 4.30 0.24
N ILE A 218 16.98 3.94 1.07
CA ILE A 218 16.20 2.71 0.96
C ILE A 218 14.84 3.06 0.34
N ASN A 219 14.61 2.60 -0.91
CA ASN A 219 13.49 3.05 -1.73
C ASN A 219 12.47 1.93 -2.08
N SER A 220 12.53 0.79 -1.41
CA SER A 220 11.59 -0.32 -1.58
C SER A 220 11.58 -1.23 -0.35
N PHE A 221 10.50 -1.99 -0.15
CA PHE A 221 10.42 -3.00 0.89
C PHE A 221 11.52 -4.06 0.78
N ARG A 222 11.83 -4.48 -0.46
CA ARG A 222 12.94 -5.39 -0.72
C ARG A 222 14.30 -4.77 -0.32
N ALA A 223 14.49 -3.48 -0.58
CA ALA A 223 15.70 -2.79 -0.17
C ALA A 223 15.81 -2.66 1.36
N ILE A 224 14.68 -2.49 2.10
CA ILE A 224 14.66 -2.54 3.57
C ILE A 224 15.18 -3.90 4.05
N HIS A 225 14.61 -4.98 3.54
CA HIS A 225 15.02 -6.35 3.89
C HIS A 225 16.51 -6.57 3.63
N ASN A 226 16.96 -6.32 2.40
CA ASN A 226 18.33 -6.59 1.98
C ASN A 226 19.35 -5.72 2.73
N ALA A 227 19.01 -4.45 3.01
CA ALA A 227 19.89 -3.56 3.76
C ALA A 227 20.10 -4.03 5.20
N ILE A 228 19.04 -4.50 5.87
CA ILE A 228 19.14 -5.03 7.24
C ILE A 228 20.00 -6.29 7.27
N GLU A 229 19.73 -7.26 6.40
CA GLU A 229 20.48 -8.52 6.33
C GLU A 229 21.97 -8.27 6.01
N SER A 230 22.25 -7.44 5.01
CA SER A 230 23.63 -7.10 4.62
C SER A 230 24.38 -6.37 5.73
N GLU A 231 23.73 -5.43 6.43
CA GLU A 231 24.39 -4.67 7.49
C GLU A 231 24.60 -5.50 8.76
N ALA A 232 23.61 -6.33 9.14
CA ALA A 232 23.76 -7.24 10.27
C ALA A 232 24.93 -8.22 10.04
N GLN A 233 25.02 -8.79 8.84
CA GLN A 233 26.11 -9.70 8.48
C GLN A 233 27.48 -8.98 8.51
N ARG A 234 27.56 -7.76 7.95
CA ARG A 234 28.79 -6.95 7.98
C ARG A 234 29.25 -6.67 9.41
N GLN A 235 28.33 -6.31 10.30
CA GLN A 235 28.68 -6.03 11.71
C GLN A 235 29.17 -7.29 12.43
N ILE A 236 28.54 -8.45 12.18
CA ILE A 236 29.00 -9.74 12.73
C ILE A 236 30.42 -10.03 12.27
N GLU A 237 30.72 -9.91 10.98
CA GLU A 237 32.06 -10.12 10.42
C GLU A 237 33.11 -9.19 11.07
N VAL A 238 32.80 -7.90 11.22
CA VAL A 238 33.69 -6.94 11.91
C VAL A 238 33.99 -7.34 13.34
N ILE A 239 32.97 -7.81 14.08
CA ILE A 239 33.13 -8.22 15.49
C ILE A 239 33.91 -9.53 15.58
N GLU A 240 33.66 -10.48 14.68
CA GLU A 240 34.35 -11.79 14.68
C GLU A 240 35.82 -11.67 14.26
N ASP A 241 36.16 -10.67 13.45
CA ASP A 241 37.54 -10.29 13.13
C ASP A 241 38.26 -9.57 14.29
N GLY A 242 37.58 -9.35 15.41
CA GLY A 242 38.13 -8.67 16.60
C GLY A 242 38.16 -7.15 16.50
N SER A 243 37.49 -6.57 15.50
CA SER A 243 37.35 -5.12 15.32
C SER A 243 36.08 -4.60 15.98
N ALA A 244 36.00 -3.28 16.20
CA ALA A 244 34.81 -2.62 16.71
C ALA A 244 33.98 -2.03 15.56
N VAL A 245 32.65 -2.18 15.65
CA VAL A 245 31.73 -1.49 14.76
C VAL A 245 31.76 0.01 15.05
N THR A 246 31.91 0.83 14.01
CA THR A 246 31.88 2.30 14.14
C THR A 246 30.45 2.81 13.97
N GLN A 247 30.04 3.75 14.82
CA GLN A 247 28.76 4.43 14.66
C GLN A 247 28.84 5.40 13.49
N GLU A 248 28.14 5.10 12.41
CA GLU A 248 28.20 5.85 11.15
C GLU A 248 26.85 5.82 10.40
N THR A 249 26.66 6.78 9.48
CA THR A 249 25.59 6.75 8.48
C THR A 249 26.14 6.11 7.21
N ARG A 250 25.42 5.12 6.69
CA ARG A 250 25.78 4.37 5.48
C ARG A 250 24.70 4.54 4.42
N ARG A 251 25.11 4.61 3.16
CA ARG A 251 24.19 4.66 2.01
C ARG A 251 24.06 3.26 1.40
N TRP A 252 22.83 2.81 1.26
CA TRP A 252 22.50 1.58 0.55
C TRP A 252 22.63 1.75 -0.97
N ASP A 253 23.26 0.81 -1.64
CA ASP A 253 23.35 0.68 -3.09
C ASP A 253 22.60 -0.60 -3.50
N ASP A 254 21.34 -0.44 -3.93
CA ASP A 254 20.47 -1.56 -4.26
C ASP A 254 20.96 -2.37 -5.47
N ALA A 255 21.63 -1.71 -6.42
CA ALA A 255 22.18 -2.37 -7.59
C ALA A 255 23.37 -3.28 -7.26
N LYS A 256 24.17 -2.91 -6.25
CA LYS A 256 25.32 -3.69 -5.79
C LYS A 256 24.99 -4.62 -4.62
N GLY A 257 23.84 -4.43 -3.95
CA GLY A 257 23.47 -5.18 -2.76
C GLY A 257 24.41 -4.94 -1.57
N THR A 258 24.99 -3.73 -1.45
CA THR A 258 25.94 -3.37 -0.41
C THR A 258 25.78 -1.91 0.04
N SER A 259 26.41 -1.57 1.15
CA SER A 259 26.42 -0.20 1.65
C SER A 259 27.83 0.38 1.72
N TYR A 260 27.94 1.71 1.72
CA TYR A 260 29.19 2.43 1.95
C TYR A 260 29.00 3.57 2.95
N ALA A 261 30.06 3.80 3.76
CA ALA A 261 30.04 4.88 4.75
C ALA A 261 29.93 6.24 4.09
N MET A 262 29.04 7.10 4.61
CA MET A 262 28.90 8.50 4.16
C MET A 262 29.64 9.46 5.10
N ARG A 263 29.44 9.32 6.40
CA ARG A 263 30.07 10.14 7.45
C ARG A 263 30.16 9.36 8.75
N SER A 264 31.15 9.67 9.57
CA SER A 264 31.29 9.12 10.91
C SER A 264 30.66 10.02 11.98
N LYS A 265 30.59 9.53 13.21
CA LYS A 265 30.11 10.29 14.38
C LYS A 265 30.96 11.53 14.68
N GLU A 266 32.24 11.53 14.29
CA GLU A 266 33.14 12.68 14.47
C GLU A 266 32.70 13.89 13.64
N ASP A 267 31.93 13.63 12.54
CA ASP A 267 31.34 14.66 11.68
C ASP A 267 29.89 15.02 12.10
N ALA A 268 29.41 14.49 13.24
CA ALA A 268 28.05 14.75 13.70
C ALA A 268 27.86 16.24 14.01
N GLN A 269 26.97 16.87 13.26
CA GLN A 269 26.64 18.28 13.49
C GLN A 269 25.73 18.40 14.72
N ASP A 270 26.07 19.35 15.61
CA ASP A 270 25.12 19.84 16.61
C ASP A 270 24.10 20.74 15.91
N TYR A 271 22.87 20.27 15.80
CA TYR A 271 21.78 21.00 15.13
C TYR A 271 21.30 22.23 15.93
N LYS A 272 21.82 22.48 17.12
CA LYS A 272 21.51 23.64 17.95
C LYS A 272 20.03 23.95 18.00
N TYR A 273 19.23 22.94 18.37
CA TYR A 273 17.79 23.08 18.47
C TYR A 273 17.36 24.19 19.42
N PHE A 274 16.36 24.96 19.01
CA PHE A 274 15.65 25.89 19.88
C PHE A 274 14.19 26.04 19.39
N PRO A 275 13.24 26.48 20.27
CA PRO A 275 11.85 26.66 19.89
C PRO A 275 11.69 27.62 18.71
N GLU A 276 10.82 27.25 17.74
CA GLU A 276 10.49 28.10 16.61
C GLU A 276 9.74 29.36 17.10
N PRO A 277 10.35 30.56 17.02
CA PRO A 277 9.78 31.75 17.63
C PRO A 277 8.60 32.34 16.84
N ASP A 278 8.50 32.00 15.55
CA ASP A 278 7.47 32.56 14.66
C ASP A 278 6.17 31.75 14.66
N LEU A 279 6.17 30.58 15.32
CA LEU A 279 5.00 29.71 15.45
C LEU A 279 4.57 29.60 16.92
N PRO A 280 3.31 29.95 17.26
CA PRO A 280 2.81 29.71 18.60
C PRO A 280 2.70 28.20 18.88
N PRO A 281 2.75 27.80 20.16
CA PRO A 281 2.43 26.43 20.55
C PRO A 281 1.03 26.04 20.07
N ILE A 282 0.87 24.75 19.79
CA ILE A 282 -0.41 24.16 19.38
C ILE A 282 -1.08 23.57 20.63
N GLU A 283 -2.28 24.02 20.94
CA GLU A 283 -3.09 23.52 22.02
C GLU A 283 -4.26 22.70 21.45
N LEU A 284 -4.33 21.42 21.78
CA LEU A 284 -5.34 20.48 21.31
C LEU A 284 -6.32 20.17 22.44
N SER A 285 -7.59 20.53 22.26
CA SER A 285 -8.63 20.16 23.23
C SER A 285 -9.01 18.68 23.13
N ASP A 286 -9.55 18.13 24.21
CA ASP A 286 -10.07 16.76 24.20
C ASP A 286 -11.21 16.59 23.20
N GLU A 287 -12.07 17.61 23.04
CA GLU A 287 -13.15 17.61 22.05
C GLU A 287 -12.64 17.52 20.62
N TYR A 288 -11.56 18.22 20.30
CA TYR A 288 -10.92 18.16 18.99
C TYR A 288 -10.38 16.74 18.70
N ILE A 289 -9.64 16.18 19.68
CA ILE A 289 -9.08 14.82 19.56
C ILE A 289 -10.20 13.77 19.44
N ASP A 290 -11.28 13.88 20.23
CA ASP A 290 -12.40 12.94 20.18
C ASP A 290 -13.19 13.07 18.88
N THR A 291 -13.32 14.27 18.32
CA THR A 291 -13.93 14.48 17.00
C THR A 291 -13.14 13.72 15.92
N ILE A 292 -11.82 13.82 15.92
CA ILE A 292 -10.97 13.09 14.96
C ILE A 292 -11.07 11.58 15.21
N ARG A 293 -11.11 11.13 16.48
CA ARG A 293 -11.25 9.71 16.82
C ARG A 293 -12.55 9.12 16.28
N GLN A 294 -13.65 9.84 16.35
CA GLN A 294 -14.95 9.41 15.82
C GLN A 294 -14.96 9.35 14.27
N GLN A 295 -14.11 10.13 13.62
CA GLN A 295 -13.98 10.18 12.17
C GLN A 295 -12.95 9.20 11.61
N LEU A 296 -12.22 8.47 12.47
CA LEU A 296 -11.29 7.46 12.00
C LEU A 296 -12.04 6.37 11.22
N PRO A 297 -11.54 5.99 10.05
CA PRO A 297 -12.10 4.87 9.33
C PRO A 297 -11.81 3.56 10.07
N GLU A 298 -12.55 2.52 9.74
CA GLU A 298 -12.19 1.18 10.17
C GLU A 298 -10.83 0.79 9.61
N LEU A 299 -9.89 0.48 10.49
CA LEU A 299 -8.50 0.17 10.13
C LEU A 299 -8.36 -1.24 9.51
N PRO A 300 -7.27 -1.54 8.79
CA PRO A 300 -7.10 -2.81 8.08
C PRO A 300 -7.36 -4.05 8.94
N GLU A 301 -6.80 -4.12 10.14
CA GLU A 301 -6.94 -5.29 11.02
C GLU A 301 -8.40 -5.47 11.52
N ALA A 302 -9.10 -4.38 11.82
CA ALA A 302 -10.52 -4.43 12.18
C ALA A 302 -11.37 -4.91 11.00
N LYS A 303 -11.09 -4.42 9.78
CA LYS A 303 -11.76 -4.89 8.56
C LYS A 303 -11.51 -6.37 8.30
N LYS A 304 -10.26 -6.84 8.43
CA LYS A 304 -9.94 -8.28 8.30
C LYS A 304 -10.74 -9.11 9.28
N ALA A 305 -10.79 -8.72 10.56
CA ALA A 305 -11.58 -9.41 11.58
C ALA A 305 -13.06 -9.42 11.22
N ARG A 306 -13.62 -8.29 10.78
CA ARG A 306 -15.02 -8.18 10.35
C ARG A 306 -15.31 -9.06 9.13
N TYR A 307 -14.50 -9.04 8.10
CA TYR A 307 -14.71 -9.84 6.89
C TYR A 307 -14.63 -11.36 7.17
N LYS A 308 -13.79 -11.78 8.12
CA LYS A 308 -13.76 -13.18 8.58
C LYS A 308 -15.03 -13.55 9.30
N SER A 309 -15.49 -12.72 10.26
CA SER A 309 -16.64 -13.03 11.10
C SER A 309 -17.99 -12.89 10.36
N GLU A 310 -18.17 -11.84 9.55
CA GLU A 310 -19.43 -11.55 8.89
C GLU A 310 -19.56 -12.25 7.53
N TYR A 311 -18.46 -12.32 6.76
CA TYR A 311 -18.49 -12.83 5.39
C TYR A 311 -17.89 -14.22 5.22
N GLY A 312 -17.25 -14.75 6.27
CA GLY A 312 -16.64 -16.07 6.26
C GLY A 312 -15.51 -16.19 5.23
N LEU A 313 -14.74 -15.10 5.06
CA LEU A 313 -13.52 -15.07 4.25
C LEU A 313 -12.37 -15.71 5.00
N THR A 314 -11.38 -16.27 4.26
CA THR A 314 -10.16 -16.81 4.83
C THR A 314 -9.17 -15.73 5.22
N ASP A 315 -8.13 -16.07 5.99
CA ASP A 315 -7.02 -15.16 6.30
C ASP A 315 -6.39 -14.62 5.02
N TYR A 316 -6.12 -15.50 4.08
CA TYR A 316 -5.55 -15.15 2.78
C TYR A 316 -6.43 -14.16 1.99
N ASP A 317 -7.75 -14.41 1.92
CA ASP A 317 -8.68 -13.51 1.21
C ASP A 317 -8.67 -12.12 1.85
N THR A 318 -8.72 -12.05 3.18
CA THR A 318 -8.77 -10.79 3.92
C THR A 318 -7.45 -10.02 3.80
N ASP A 319 -6.30 -10.70 3.83
CA ASP A 319 -4.99 -10.07 3.65
C ASP A 319 -4.87 -9.48 2.25
N MET A 320 -5.27 -10.20 1.22
CA MET A 320 -5.23 -9.72 -0.16
C MET A 320 -6.18 -8.51 -0.37
N ILE A 321 -7.42 -8.58 0.10
CA ILE A 321 -8.38 -7.49 -0.06
C ILE A 321 -7.97 -6.25 0.76
N CYS A 322 -7.50 -6.44 2.00
CA CYS A 322 -7.09 -5.33 2.85
C CYS A 322 -5.66 -4.80 2.57
N SER A 323 -4.97 -5.34 1.58
CA SER A 323 -3.64 -4.84 1.17
C SER A 323 -3.67 -3.45 0.53
N SER A 324 -4.83 -3.00 0.02
CA SER A 324 -5.03 -1.66 -0.55
C SER A 324 -6.43 -1.12 -0.25
N VAL A 325 -6.51 0.18 0.00
CA VAL A 325 -7.79 0.91 0.16
C VAL A 325 -8.65 0.77 -1.10
N SER A 326 -8.04 0.74 -2.28
CA SER A 326 -8.76 0.59 -3.55
C SER A 326 -9.42 -0.77 -3.68
N TYR A 327 -8.75 -1.84 -3.24
CA TYR A 327 -9.36 -3.17 -3.20
C TYR A 327 -10.50 -3.25 -2.19
N VAL A 328 -10.34 -2.65 -1.02
CA VAL A 328 -11.40 -2.60 -0.01
C VAL A 328 -12.63 -1.89 -0.55
N ARG A 329 -12.46 -0.70 -1.14
CA ARG A 329 -13.57 0.07 -1.74
C ARG A 329 -14.28 -0.73 -2.84
N LEU A 330 -13.51 -1.35 -3.72
CA LEU A 330 -14.05 -2.20 -4.78
C LEU A 330 -14.81 -3.39 -4.20
N PHE A 331 -14.24 -4.06 -3.20
CA PHE A 331 -14.84 -5.22 -2.54
C PHE A 331 -16.15 -4.85 -1.85
N GLU A 332 -16.14 -3.87 -0.96
CA GLU A 332 -17.33 -3.45 -0.22
C GLU A 332 -18.45 -3.03 -1.18
N ARG A 333 -18.12 -2.26 -2.22
CA ARG A 333 -19.10 -1.85 -3.22
C ARG A 333 -19.63 -3.04 -4.05
N THR A 334 -18.77 -3.96 -4.43
CA THR A 334 -19.19 -5.17 -5.14
C THR A 334 -20.09 -6.05 -4.29
N VAL A 335 -19.79 -6.20 -2.98
CA VAL A 335 -20.62 -6.95 -2.03
C VAL A 335 -22.00 -6.31 -1.86
N GLU A 336 -22.08 -4.97 -1.75
CA GLU A 336 -23.36 -4.26 -1.69
C GLU A 336 -24.28 -4.59 -2.88
N ILE A 337 -23.69 -4.70 -4.09
CA ILE A 337 -24.42 -4.95 -5.32
C ILE A 337 -24.79 -6.43 -5.47
N THR A 338 -23.86 -7.33 -5.16
CA THR A 338 -24.04 -8.77 -5.42
C THR A 338 -24.68 -9.54 -4.28
N GLY A 339 -24.56 -9.05 -3.03
CA GLY A 339 -24.92 -9.80 -1.83
C GLY A 339 -24.05 -11.05 -1.61
N ASN A 340 -22.95 -11.23 -2.34
CA ASN A 340 -22.10 -12.43 -2.29
C ASN A 340 -20.61 -12.08 -2.05
N PRO A 341 -20.18 -12.01 -0.78
CA PRO A 341 -18.81 -11.62 -0.43
C PRO A 341 -17.74 -12.56 -1.01
N LYS A 342 -17.96 -13.88 -0.96
CA LYS A 342 -16.96 -14.85 -1.44
C LYS A 342 -16.72 -14.74 -2.93
N ASP A 343 -17.78 -14.64 -3.71
CA ASP A 343 -17.67 -14.49 -5.16
C ASP A 343 -17.02 -13.15 -5.53
N SER A 344 -17.40 -12.08 -4.83
CA SER A 344 -16.79 -10.75 -4.98
C SER A 344 -15.28 -10.77 -4.71
N ALA A 345 -14.84 -11.40 -3.62
CA ALA A 345 -13.42 -11.56 -3.30
C ALA A 345 -12.68 -12.36 -4.38
N HIS A 346 -13.24 -13.49 -4.83
CA HIS A 346 -12.63 -14.31 -5.88
C HIS A 346 -12.49 -13.58 -7.22
N TRP A 347 -13.46 -12.74 -7.59
CA TRP A 347 -13.36 -11.91 -8.80
C TRP A 347 -12.25 -10.86 -8.69
N ILE A 348 -12.14 -10.21 -7.55
CA ILE A 348 -11.08 -9.20 -7.34
C ILE A 348 -9.72 -9.88 -7.34
N MET A 349 -9.52 -10.93 -6.56
CA MET A 349 -8.23 -11.61 -6.41
C MET A 349 -7.81 -12.34 -7.70
N GLY A 350 -8.74 -12.99 -8.40
CA GLY A 350 -8.44 -13.77 -9.59
C GLY A 350 -8.35 -12.95 -10.88
N GLU A 351 -9.25 -12.02 -11.09
CA GLU A 351 -9.38 -11.35 -12.39
C GLU A 351 -8.92 -9.89 -12.35
N VAL A 352 -9.33 -9.10 -11.33
CA VAL A 352 -8.93 -7.68 -11.24
C VAL A 352 -7.44 -7.55 -10.95
N MET A 353 -6.92 -8.27 -9.93
CA MET A 353 -5.50 -8.23 -9.60
C MET A 353 -4.63 -8.73 -10.76
N LYS A 354 -5.12 -9.72 -11.52
CA LYS A 354 -4.43 -10.18 -12.72
C LYS A 354 -4.33 -9.07 -13.76
N LEU A 355 -5.43 -8.35 -14.06
CA LEU A 355 -5.43 -7.25 -15.03
C LEU A 355 -4.48 -6.12 -14.58
N LEU A 356 -4.47 -5.78 -13.30
CA LEU A 356 -3.55 -4.80 -12.74
C LEU A 356 -2.08 -5.22 -12.92
N ASN A 357 -1.76 -6.49 -12.61
CA ASN A 357 -0.41 -7.02 -12.77
C ASN A 357 0.03 -7.06 -14.24
N ASP A 358 -0.84 -7.53 -15.13
CA ASP A 358 -0.56 -7.62 -16.57
C ASP A 358 -0.33 -6.22 -17.20
N SER A 359 -1.03 -5.20 -16.70
CA SER A 359 -0.89 -3.80 -17.15
C SER A 359 0.15 -2.99 -16.36
N GLN A 360 0.77 -3.57 -15.33
CA GLN A 360 1.67 -2.88 -14.39
C GLN A 360 1.02 -1.63 -13.75
N THR A 361 -0.30 -1.67 -13.54
CA THR A 361 -1.07 -0.59 -12.92
C THR A 361 -1.16 -0.82 -11.41
N LEU A 362 -0.93 0.22 -10.63
CA LEU A 362 -1.12 0.14 -9.18
C LEU A 362 -2.62 0.12 -8.82
N PRO A 363 -3.03 -0.52 -7.72
CA PRO A 363 -4.42 -0.52 -7.28
C PRO A 363 -5.02 0.89 -7.10
N GLU A 364 -4.20 1.84 -6.69
CA GLU A 364 -4.56 3.24 -6.48
C GLU A 364 -4.87 3.98 -7.80
N ASP A 365 -4.28 3.52 -8.90
CA ASP A 365 -4.45 4.09 -10.24
C ASP A 365 -5.58 3.44 -11.04
N MET A 366 -6.30 2.50 -10.44
CA MET A 366 -7.47 1.84 -11.03
C MET A 366 -8.60 2.84 -11.28
N ARG A 367 -9.06 2.96 -12.53
CA ARG A 367 -9.97 4.03 -12.95
C ARG A 367 -11.38 3.59 -13.35
N PHE A 368 -11.67 2.29 -13.39
CA PHE A 368 -13.00 1.85 -13.75
C PHE A 368 -14.02 2.01 -12.62
N ASN A 369 -15.31 2.14 -13.00
CA ASN A 369 -16.39 2.28 -12.03
C ASN A 369 -16.53 0.98 -11.20
N PRO A 370 -16.44 1.02 -9.86
CA PRO A 370 -16.64 -0.15 -8.99
C PRO A 370 -17.99 -0.87 -9.22
N ASP A 371 -19.04 -0.15 -9.60
CA ASP A 371 -20.37 -0.72 -9.86
C ASP A 371 -20.35 -1.69 -11.03
N ALA A 372 -19.44 -1.48 -11.99
CA ALA A 372 -19.32 -2.33 -13.17
C ALA A 372 -18.95 -3.77 -12.82
N LEU A 373 -18.05 -3.99 -11.85
CA LEU A 373 -17.70 -5.34 -11.40
C LEU A 373 -18.91 -6.05 -10.78
N GLY A 374 -19.63 -5.36 -9.88
CA GLY A 374 -20.85 -5.90 -9.29
C GLY A 374 -21.89 -6.27 -10.36
N ARG A 375 -22.07 -5.41 -11.37
CA ARG A 375 -22.97 -5.67 -12.49
C ARG A 375 -22.55 -6.87 -13.33
N ILE A 376 -21.29 -7.02 -13.64
CA ILE A 376 -20.73 -8.17 -14.38
C ILE A 376 -21.01 -9.47 -13.63
N ILE A 377 -20.77 -9.48 -12.32
CA ILE A 377 -21.02 -10.66 -11.47
C ILE A 377 -22.53 -11.00 -11.46
N GLN A 378 -23.41 -9.99 -11.36
CA GLN A 378 -24.86 -10.20 -11.45
C GLN A 378 -25.29 -10.80 -12.78
N LEU A 379 -24.74 -10.30 -13.91
CA LEU A 379 -25.02 -10.84 -15.24
C LEU A 379 -24.57 -12.28 -15.38
N GLN A 380 -23.41 -12.63 -14.83
CA GLN A 380 -22.88 -14.00 -14.86
C GLN A 380 -23.70 -14.92 -13.95
N ASN A 381 -23.98 -14.52 -12.71
CA ASN A 381 -24.73 -15.33 -11.76
C ASN A 381 -26.21 -15.51 -12.19
N GLY A 382 -26.76 -14.51 -12.90
CA GLY A 382 -28.08 -14.59 -13.52
C GLY A 382 -28.11 -15.39 -14.83
N ASN A 383 -27.02 -16.06 -15.21
CA ASN A 383 -26.87 -16.80 -16.48
C ASN A 383 -27.17 -15.94 -17.71
N LYS A 384 -26.99 -14.62 -17.64
CA LYS A 384 -27.14 -13.73 -18.81
C LYS A 384 -25.91 -13.75 -19.70
N ILE A 385 -24.74 -13.97 -19.12
CA ILE A 385 -23.47 -14.13 -19.83
C ILE A 385 -22.68 -15.31 -19.25
N SER A 386 -21.82 -15.92 -20.06
CA SER A 386 -20.90 -16.96 -19.58
C SER A 386 -19.75 -16.36 -18.77
N ARG A 387 -19.06 -17.16 -17.96
CA ARG A 387 -17.88 -16.71 -17.20
C ARG A 387 -16.78 -16.17 -18.11
N ASP A 388 -16.55 -16.79 -19.26
CA ASP A 388 -15.57 -16.30 -20.25
C ASP A 388 -15.99 -14.97 -20.88
N SER A 389 -17.28 -14.78 -21.13
CA SER A 389 -17.82 -13.48 -21.56
C SER A 389 -17.66 -12.44 -20.47
N ALA A 390 -17.94 -12.76 -19.22
CA ALA A 390 -17.79 -11.88 -18.08
C ALA A 390 -16.34 -11.37 -17.91
N LYS A 391 -15.34 -12.26 -18.10
CA LYS A 391 -13.93 -11.86 -18.09
C LYS A 391 -13.58 -10.89 -19.23
N LYS A 392 -14.14 -11.09 -20.43
CA LYS A 392 -13.94 -10.18 -21.57
C LYS A 392 -14.58 -8.82 -21.31
N VAL A 393 -15.78 -8.81 -20.73
CA VAL A 393 -16.46 -7.58 -20.33
C VAL A 393 -15.63 -6.83 -19.28
N LEU A 394 -15.12 -7.54 -18.26
CA LEU A 394 -14.26 -6.93 -17.26
C LEU A 394 -12.99 -6.33 -17.86
N ALA A 395 -12.34 -7.02 -18.79
CA ALA A 395 -11.16 -6.48 -19.47
C ALA A 395 -11.47 -5.20 -20.26
N ALA A 396 -12.61 -5.13 -20.95
CA ALA A 396 -13.05 -3.92 -21.65
C ALA A 396 -13.42 -2.78 -20.69
N VAL A 397 -14.08 -3.11 -19.58
CA VAL A 397 -14.36 -2.12 -18.50
C VAL A 397 -13.06 -1.58 -17.92
N PHE A 398 -12.09 -2.45 -17.67
CA PHE A 398 -10.79 -2.07 -17.12
C PHE A 398 -10.02 -1.13 -18.06
N THR A 399 -10.02 -1.40 -19.37
CA THR A 399 -9.26 -0.62 -20.35
C THR A 399 -9.97 0.67 -20.77
N ASP A 400 -11.26 0.57 -21.07
CA ASP A 400 -12.02 1.63 -21.76
C ASP A 400 -13.16 2.21 -20.91
N ASN A 401 -13.35 1.71 -19.67
CA ASN A 401 -14.43 2.10 -18.75
C ASN A 401 -15.83 2.05 -19.39
N VAL A 402 -16.09 1.03 -20.21
CA VAL A 402 -17.36 0.84 -20.90
C VAL A 402 -18.47 0.40 -19.95
N ASP A 403 -19.74 0.68 -20.31
CA ASP A 403 -20.88 0.12 -19.59
C ASP A 403 -21.01 -1.39 -19.88
N PRO A 404 -21.10 -2.25 -18.82
CA PRO A 404 -21.17 -3.70 -19.00
C PRO A 404 -22.37 -4.17 -19.82
N ASP A 405 -23.56 -3.60 -19.60
CA ASP A 405 -24.78 -4.02 -20.30
C ASP A 405 -24.74 -3.64 -21.78
N GLU A 406 -24.26 -2.44 -22.10
CA GLU A 406 -24.10 -1.97 -23.47
C GLU A 406 -23.06 -2.81 -24.22
N TYR A 407 -21.91 -3.07 -23.59
CA TYR A 407 -20.85 -3.90 -24.18
C TYR A 407 -21.32 -5.32 -24.48
N VAL A 408 -22.07 -5.93 -23.56
CA VAL A 408 -22.66 -7.28 -23.74
C VAL A 408 -23.60 -7.30 -24.95
N LYS A 409 -24.47 -6.29 -25.09
CA LYS A 409 -25.40 -6.18 -26.21
C LYS A 409 -24.71 -5.98 -27.56
N GLN A 410 -23.78 -5.01 -27.62
CA GLN A 410 -23.03 -4.68 -28.83
C GLN A 410 -22.23 -5.88 -29.37
N ASN A 411 -21.62 -6.65 -28.47
CA ASN A 411 -20.80 -7.82 -28.80
C ASN A 411 -21.59 -9.12 -28.85
N LYS A 412 -22.93 -9.06 -28.68
CA LYS A 412 -23.84 -10.24 -28.77
C LYS A 412 -23.38 -11.36 -27.81
N MET A 413 -22.98 -11.01 -26.58
CA MET A 413 -22.45 -11.96 -25.58
C MET A 413 -23.54 -12.58 -24.71
N GLU A 414 -24.79 -12.19 -24.90
CA GLU A 414 -25.92 -12.73 -24.15
C GLU A 414 -26.06 -14.25 -24.37
N MET A 415 -26.39 -14.95 -23.27
CA MET A 415 -26.69 -16.38 -23.33
C MET A 415 -28.09 -16.61 -23.92
N VAL A 416 -28.23 -17.68 -24.66
CA VAL A 416 -29.52 -18.12 -25.18
C VAL A 416 -30.32 -18.73 -24.03
N SER A 417 -31.40 -18.07 -23.64
CA SER A 417 -32.30 -18.52 -22.56
C SER A 417 -33.55 -19.26 -23.11
N ASP A 418 -33.73 -19.25 -24.44
CA ASP A 418 -34.86 -19.93 -25.09
C ASP A 418 -34.60 -21.45 -25.15
N THR A 419 -35.25 -22.18 -24.23
CA THR A 419 -35.19 -23.65 -24.13
C THR A 419 -35.55 -24.33 -25.46
N GLY A 420 -36.48 -23.75 -26.25
CA GLY A 420 -36.87 -24.27 -27.53
C GLY A 420 -35.75 -24.16 -28.57
N ALA A 421 -35.07 -23.00 -28.59
CA ALA A 421 -33.90 -22.80 -29.47
C ALA A 421 -32.75 -23.72 -29.10
N ILE A 422 -32.47 -23.88 -27.79
CA ILE A 422 -31.44 -24.81 -27.28
C ILE A 422 -31.77 -26.24 -27.67
N ARG A 423 -33.04 -26.69 -27.46
CA ARG A 423 -33.50 -28.05 -27.82
C ARG A 423 -33.28 -28.35 -29.30
N LYS A 424 -33.63 -27.42 -30.18
CA LYS A 424 -33.44 -27.58 -31.64
C LYS A 424 -31.97 -27.81 -31.99
N VAL A 425 -31.06 -27.01 -31.43
CA VAL A 425 -29.63 -27.19 -31.67
C VAL A 425 -29.11 -28.53 -31.10
N VAL A 426 -29.62 -28.96 -29.94
CA VAL A 426 -29.27 -30.25 -29.34
C VAL A 426 -29.76 -31.40 -30.28
N GLU A 427 -30.98 -31.34 -30.79
CA GLU A 427 -31.52 -32.33 -31.74
C GLU A 427 -30.70 -32.39 -33.03
N ASP A 428 -30.33 -31.24 -33.60
CA ASP A 428 -29.47 -31.16 -34.80
C ASP A 428 -28.07 -31.80 -34.54
N VAL A 429 -27.49 -31.55 -33.36
CA VAL A 429 -26.19 -32.15 -32.98
C VAL A 429 -26.31 -33.65 -32.81
N LEU A 430 -27.39 -34.14 -32.19
CA LEU A 430 -27.64 -35.57 -32.02
C LEU A 430 -27.79 -36.28 -33.38
N ALA A 431 -28.51 -35.68 -34.33
CA ALA A 431 -28.66 -36.18 -35.70
C ALA A 431 -27.33 -36.24 -36.44
N GLN A 432 -26.39 -35.32 -36.19
CA GLN A 432 -25.05 -35.31 -36.80
C GLN A 432 -24.06 -36.30 -36.12
N ASN A 433 -24.39 -36.81 -34.94
CA ASN A 433 -23.48 -37.65 -34.12
C ASN A 433 -24.14 -39.01 -33.76
N GLU A 434 -24.87 -39.64 -34.70
CA GLU A 434 -25.60 -40.90 -34.48
C GLU A 434 -24.74 -42.02 -33.86
N LYS A 435 -23.45 -42.08 -34.22
CA LYS A 435 -22.51 -43.06 -33.64
C LYS A 435 -22.37 -42.88 -32.15
N ALA A 436 -22.16 -41.64 -31.68
CA ALA A 436 -21.99 -41.34 -30.26
C ALA A 436 -23.29 -41.55 -29.46
N VAL A 437 -24.42 -41.25 -30.09
CA VAL A 437 -25.77 -41.53 -29.54
C VAL A 437 -25.97 -43.04 -29.32
N ASN A 438 -25.63 -43.86 -30.31
CA ASN A 438 -25.73 -45.32 -30.20
C ASN A 438 -24.76 -45.92 -29.19
N GLU A 439 -23.54 -45.38 -29.11
CA GLU A 439 -22.56 -45.78 -28.07
C GLU A 439 -23.06 -45.45 -26.65
N TYR A 440 -23.70 -44.30 -26.45
CA TYR A 440 -24.28 -43.93 -25.15
C TYR A 440 -25.45 -44.85 -24.78
N LYS A 441 -26.35 -45.10 -25.71
CA LYS A 441 -27.47 -46.05 -25.51
C LYS A 441 -26.97 -47.48 -25.27
N GLY A 442 -25.79 -47.83 -25.76
CA GLY A 442 -25.09 -49.09 -25.49
C GLY A 442 -24.33 -49.10 -24.13
N GLY A 443 -24.47 -48.07 -23.30
CA GLY A 443 -23.90 -48.01 -21.96
C GLY A 443 -22.55 -47.32 -21.82
N LYS A 444 -22.02 -46.66 -22.86
CA LYS A 444 -20.73 -45.97 -22.84
C LYS A 444 -20.90 -44.52 -22.35
N ALA A 445 -20.78 -44.30 -21.02
CA ALA A 445 -20.97 -43.00 -20.39
C ALA A 445 -20.06 -41.87 -20.95
N ALA A 446 -18.87 -42.19 -21.45
CA ALA A 446 -17.94 -41.20 -22.02
C ALA A 446 -18.53 -40.49 -23.25
N SER A 447 -19.42 -41.18 -24.03
CA SER A 447 -20.06 -40.64 -25.23
C SER A 447 -21.08 -39.54 -24.88
N PHE A 448 -21.64 -39.54 -23.65
CA PHE A 448 -22.51 -38.45 -23.17
C PHE A 448 -21.74 -37.15 -22.96
N ASN A 449 -20.58 -37.21 -22.38
CA ASN A 449 -19.72 -36.01 -22.20
C ASN A 449 -19.24 -35.44 -23.53
N PHE A 450 -18.96 -36.33 -24.50
CA PHE A 450 -18.65 -35.90 -25.86
C PHE A 450 -19.84 -35.16 -26.51
N LEU A 451 -21.07 -35.67 -26.38
CA LEU A 451 -22.28 -35.00 -26.91
C LEU A 451 -22.53 -33.66 -26.24
N ILE A 452 -22.34 -33.53 -24.91
CA ILE A 452 -22.39 -32.25 -24.24
C ILE A 452 -21.40 -31.27 -24.88
N GLY A 453 -20.16 -31.71 -25.08
CA GLY A 453 -19.11 -30.88 -25.69
C GLY A 453 -19.46 -30.41 -27.10
N GLN A 454 -20.08 -31.28 -27.93
CA GLN A 454 -20.53 -30.89 -29.28
C GLN A 454 -21.70 -29.91 -29.25
N CYS A 455 -22.68 -30.10 -28.36
CA CYS A 455 -23.78 -29.17 -28.15
C CYS A 455 -23.28 -27.80 -27.70
N MET A 456 -22.38 -27.77 -26.72
CA MET A 456 -21.77 -26.53 -26.23
C MET A 456 -20.98 -25.80 -27.31
N ARG A 457 -20.29 -26.54 -28.19
CA ARG A 457 -19.58 -25.98 -29.35
C ARG A 457 -20.54 -25.39 -30.38
N ALA A 458 -21.63 -26.11 -30.72
CA ALA A 458 -22.66 -25.65 -31.64
C ALA A 458 -23.36 -24.38 -31.10
N LEU A 459 -23.64 -24.34 -29.83
CA LEU A 459 -24.19 -23.17 -29.10
C LEU A 459 -23.14 -22.08 -28.82
N ARG A 460 -21.88 -22.26 -29.24
CA ARG A 460 -20.77 -21.34 -29.04
C ARG A 460 -20.59 -20.93 -27.56
N GLY A 461 -20.88 -21.85 -26.64
CA GLY A 461 -20.82 -21.56 -25.18
C GLY A 461 -21.91 -20.61 -24.68
N LYS A 462 -22.93 -20.32 -25.48
CA LYS A 462 -24.01 -19.36 -25.15
C LYS A 462 -25.24 -20.00 -24.50
N ALA A 463 -25.17 -21.23 -24.05
CA ALA A 463 -26.23 -21.87 -23.29
C ALA A 463 -25.67 -22.42 -21.96
N PRO A 464 -26.48 -22.44 -20.87
CA PRO A 464 -26.09 -23.07 -19.64
C PRO A 464 -25.83 -24.57 -19.82
N ALA A 465 -24.65 -25.06 -19.44
CA ALA A 465 -24.30 -26.47 -19.56
C ALA A 465 -25.28 -27.40 -18.82
N ALA A 466 -25.85 -26.92 -17.70
CA ALA A 466 -26.88 -27.65 -16.97
C ALA A 466 -28.16 -27.85 -17.79
N GLU A 467 -28.60 -26.81 -18.51
CA GLU A 467 -29.80 -26.87 -19.37
C GLU A 467 -29.57 -27.80 -20.56
N VAL A 468 -28.41 -27.68 -21.21
CA VAL A 468 -28.01 -28.59 -22.31
C VAL A 468 -27.96 -30.04 -21.80
N THR A 469 -27.39 -30.28 -20.61
CA THR A 469 -27.33 -31.61 -20.00
C THR A 469 -28.72 -32.17 -19.68
N LYS A 470 -29.61 -31.31 -19.20
CA LYS A 470 -31.02 -31.69 -18.91
C LYS A 470 -31.73 -32.09 -20.18
N ILE A 471 -31.67 -31.27 -21.24
CA ILE A 471 -32.31 -31.55 -22.53
C ILE A 471 -31.73 -32.82 -23.15
N LEU A 472 -30.41 -33.03 -23.12
CA LEU A 472 -29.78 -34.26 -23.59
C LEU A 472 -30.29 -35.50 -22.86
N LYS A 473 -30.46 -35.45 -21.52
CA LYS A 473 -31.02 -36.54 -20.75
C LYS A 473 -32.52 -36.80 -21.10
N GLU A 474 -33.29 -35.73 -21.31
CA GLU A 474 -34.69 -35.86 -21.72
C GLU A 474 -34.84 -36.53 -23.10
N ILE A 475 -33.92 -36.29 -24.05
CA ILE A 475 -33.99 -36.84 -25.41
C ILE A 475 -33.38 -38.24 -25.49
N LEU A 476 -32.34 -38.52 -24.74
CA LEU A 476 -31.61 -39.78 -24.83
C LEU A 476 -32.12 -40.89 -23.89
N GLY A 477 -32.85 -40.49 -22.82
CA GLY A 477 -33.41 -41.38 -21.81
C GLY A 477 -32.44 -41.56 -20.64
#